data_822447ff85352668c5afdddaeaa9deea
#
_entry.id   822447ff85352668c5afdddaeaa9deea
#
_cell.length_a   1.000
_cell.length_b   1.000
_cell.length_c   1.000
_cell.angle_alpha   90.00
_cell.angle_beta   90.00
_cell.angle_gamma   90.00
#
_symmetry.space_group_name_H-M   'P 1'
#
loop_
_entity.id
_entity.type
_entity.pdbx_description
1 polymer ?
#
loop_
_entity_poly.entity_id
_entity_poly.type
_entity_poly.pdbx_seq_one_letter_code
_entity_poly.pdbx_strand_id
1 'polypeptide(L)'
;MKNNKKMIQKIGLGALVMGAMLLIGNAALAADTSVWTTLSVSGTVTENVTLNVEEELRFSDITDPSLANQRTDLSLGIKVNNFVGVSAGYLNTSSGEHRPYVGVGLSLLRGNISLDSSTKIELRDFDTVRGRTDLTASTDVSGVTPWITEELFVDSTGITGNRASLGVTRGINNTFSVNAFYMLDTAGTDFANSGHVVGLGLGVSL
;
A
#
# COMPACT_ATOMS: atom_id res chain seq x y z
N MET A 1 -24.05 30.07 3.26
CA MET A 1 -24.07 28.65 2.82
C MET A 1 -22.70 28.00 2.58
N LYS A 2 -21.60 28.72 2.28
CA LYS A 2 -20.25 28.14 2.10
C LYS A 2 -19.64 27.52 3.38
N ASN A 3 -19.95 28.05 4.57
CA ASN A 3 -19.35 27.56 5.83
C ASN A 3 -19.89 26.18 6.29
N ASN A 4 -21.16 25.86 5.99
CA ASN A 4 -21.74 24.59 6.42
C ASN A 4 -21.18 23.39 5.66
N LYS A 5 -20.82 23.55 4.37
CA LYS A 5 -20.19 22.46 3.59
C LYS A 5 -18.82 22.08 4.15
N LYS A 6 -17.99 23.06 4.57
CA LYS A 6 -16.68 22.81 5.17
C LYS A 6 -16.80 22.14 6.56
N MET A 7 -17.84 22.45 7.31
CA MET A 7 -18.09 21.86 8.62
C MET A 7 -18.55 20.40 8.49
N ILE A 8 -19.45 20.11 7.56
CA ILE A 8 -19.93 18.72 7.28
C ILE A 8 -18.77 17.84 6.78
N GLN A 9 -17.88 18.37 5.91
CA GLN A 9 -16.69 17.64 5.46
C GLN A 9 -15.73 17.32 6.62
N LYS A 10 -15.53 18.26 7.56
CA LYS A 10 -14.67 18.03 8.73
C LYS A 10 -15.25 17.00 9.71
N ILE A 11 -16.58 16.98 9.89
CA ILE A 11 -17.27 16.02 10.76
C ILE A 11 -17.23 14.60 10.14
N GLY A 12 -17.48 14.50 8.83
CA GLY A 12 -17.42 13.21 8.11
C GLY A 12 -16.02 12.59 8.15
N LEU A 13 -14.98 13.41 8.04
CA LEU A 13 -13.60 12.92 8.11
C LEU A 13 -13.22 12.48 9.52
N GLY A 14 -13.57 13.24 10.55
CA GLY A 14 -13.33 12.86 11.95
C GLY A 14 -13.97 11.51 12.28
N ALA A 15 -15.17 11.25 11.77
CA ALA A 15 -15.85 9.97 11.94
C ALA A 15 -15.14 8.83 11.17
N LEU A 16 -14.60 9.09 9.99
CA LEU A 16 -13.89 8.10 9.18
C LEU A 16 -12.53 7.74 9.80
N VAL A 17 -11.79 8.74 10.29
CA VAL A 17 -10.51 8.54 11.00
C VAL A 17 -10.73 7.83 12.34
N MET A 18 -11.78 8.20 13.12
CA MET A 18 -12.12 7.49 14.35
C MET A 18 -12.61 6.06 14.08
N GLY A 19 -13.37 5.86 13.02
CA GLY A 19 -13.79 4.51 12.59
C GLY A 19 -12.59 3.63 12.23
N ALA A 20 -11.63 4.18 11.48
CA ALA A 20 -10.39 3.48 11.15
C ALA A 20 -9.54 3.17 12.39
N MET A 21 -9.40 4.13 13.34
CA MET A 21 -8.69 3.90 14.60
C MET A 21 -9.38 2.87 15.50
N LEU A 22 -10.71 2.83 15.53
CA LEU A 22 -11.48 1.83 16.27
C LEU A 22 -11.33 0.44 15.66
N LEU A 23 -11.30 0.32 14.33
CA LEU A 23 -11.04 -0.94 13.64
C LEU A 23 -9.61 -1.43 13.91
N ILE A 24 -8.62 -0.55 13.85
CA ILE A 24 -7.22 -0.86 14.19
C ILE A 24 -7.12 -1.30 15.66
N GLY A 25 -7.77 -0.58 16.58
CA GLY A 25 -7.77 -0.92 18.01
C GLY A 25 -8.39 -2.29 18.32
N ASN A 26 -9.48 -2.66 17.66
CA ASN A 26 -10.10 -3.98 17.86
C ASN A 26 -9.34 -5.11 17.14
N ALA A 27 -8.75 -4.85 15.98
CA ALA A 27 -7.94 -5.83 15.26
C ALA A 27 -6.61 -6.12 15.98
N ALA A 28 -6.00 -5.11 16.59
CA ALA A 28 -4.78 -5.30 17.40
C ALA A 28 -4.98 -6.17 18.64
N LEU A 29 -6.23 -6.49 18.99
CA LEU A 29 -6.59 -7.42 20.08
C LEU A 29 -6.83 -8.86 19.59
N ALA A 30 -6.79 -9.10 18.27
CA ALA A 30 -6.92 -10.44 17.71
C ALA A 30 -5.59 -11.18 17.82
N ALA A 31 -5.61 -12.43 18.35
CA ALA A 31 -4.42 -13.24 18.59
C ALA A 31 -3.58 -13.57 17.33
N ASP A 32 -4.14 -13.36 16.13
CA ASP A 32 -3.48 -13.68 14.84
C ASP A 32 -3.14 -12.39 14.03
N THR A 33 -2.86 -11.27 14.72
CA THR A 33 -2.53 -10.02 14.06
C THR A 33 -1.04 -9.90 13.78
N SER A 34 -0.66 -9.84 12.51
CA SER A 34 0.70 -9.56 12.07
C SER A 34 1.01 -8.06 12.13
N VAL A 35 2.29 -7.72 12.32
CA VAL A 35 2.77 -6.33 12.26
C VAL A 35 3.71 -6.18 11.08
N TRP A 36 3.43 -5.18 10.23
CA TRP A 36 4.32 -4.83 9.12
C TRP A 36 4.90 -3.44 9.32
N THR A 37 6.19 -3.31 9.09
CA THR A 37 6.86 -2.02 9.08
C THR A 37 7.54 -1.79 7.74
N THR A 38 7.40 -0.59 7.20
CA THR A 38 7.92 -0.25 5.87
C THR A 38 8.79 0.99 5.96
N LEU A 39 9.95 0.94 5.34
CA LEU A 39 10.78 2.09 5.02
C LEU A 39 10.84 2.23 3.50
N SER A 40 10.36 3.35 2.96
CA SER A 40 10.46 3.64 1.55
C SER A 40 11.30 4.89 1.30
N VAL A 41 12.21 4.81 0.34
CA VAL A 41 13.02 5.94 -0.12
C VAL A 41 12.77 6.13 -1.61
N SER A 42 12.33 7.32 -2.00
CA SER A 42 12.13 7.68 -3.40
C SER A 42 13.00 8.88 -3.78
N GLY A 43 13.58 8.83 -4.98
CA GLY A 43 14.37 9.91 -5.52
C GLY A 43 14.01 10.19 -6.98
N THR A 44 13.87 11.47 -7.32
CA THR A 44 13.63 11.92 -8.71
C THR A 44 14.95 12.02 -9.45
N VAL A 45 15.18 11.14 -10.42
CA VAL A 45 16.40 11.12 -11.25
C VAL A 45 16.29 12.15 -12.39
N THR A 46 15.10 12.23 -13.01
CA THR A 46 14.73 13.26 -14.00
C THR A 46 13.26 13.62 -13.80
N GLU A 47 12.74 14.63 -14.49
CA GLU A 47 11.32 15.04 -14.42
C GLU A 47 10.32 13.88 -14.59
N ASN A 48 10.72 12.83 -15.29
CA ASN A 48 9.86 11.69 -15.61
C ASN A 48 10.35 10.35 -15.03
N VAL A 49 11.50 10.33 -14.35
CA VAL A 49 12.12 9.08 -13.87
C VAL A 49 12.31 9.15 -12.36
N THR A 50 11.75 8.19 -11.65
CA THR A 50 11.85 8.05 -10.20
C THR A 50 12.46 6.69 -9.85
N LEU A 51 13.42 6.68 -8.94
CA LEU A 51 13.98 5.48 -8.32
C LEU A 51 13.33 5.31 -6.94
N ASN A 52 12.90 4.08 -6.63
CA ASN A 52 12.35 3.74 -5.32
C ASN A 52 13.07 2.54 -4.74
N VAL A 53 13.31 2.60 -3.44
CA VAL A 53 13.76 1.47 -2.63
C VAL A 53 12.80 1.33 -1.47
N GLU A 54 12.26 0.13 -1.27
CA GLU A 54 11.37 -0.17 -0.16
C GLU A 54 11.89 -1.37 0.60
N GLU A 55 11.92 -1.25 1.91
CA GLU A 55 12.22 -2.33 2.85
C GLU A 55 11.00 -2.56 3.71
N GLU A 56 10.50 -3.78 3.74
CA GLU A 56 9.34 -4.19 4.53
C GLU A 56 9.72 -5.34 5.45
N LEU A 57 9.50 -5.15 6.75
CA LEU A 57 9.67 -6.17 7.77
C LEU A 57 8.29 -6.64 8.24
N ARG A 58 8.06 -7.94 8.23
CA ARG A 58 6.82 -8.61 8.65
C ARG A 58 7.06 -9.43 9.89
N PHE A 59 6.32 -9.15 10.93
CA PHE A 59 6.33 -9.88 12.18
C PHE A 59 5.06 -10.73 12.29
N SER A 60 5.19 -11.95 12.75
CA SER A 60 4.12 -12.96 12.75
C SER A 60 2.98 -12.67 13.73
N ASP A 61 3.27 -12.00 14.83
CA ASP A 61 2.33 -11.76 15.92
C ASP A 61 2.64 -10.42 16.59
N ILE A 62 1.60 -9.68 16.98
CA ILE A 62 1.74 -8.43 17.70
C ILE A 62 2.11 -8.64 19.18
N THR A 63 1.74 -9.77 19.76
CA THR A 63 1.96 -10.10 21.17
C THR A 63 3.31 -10.76 21.43
N ASP A 64 3.84 -11.50 20.46
CA ASP A 64 5.16 -12.13 20.47
C ASP A 64 5.84 -11.97 19.12
N PRO A 65 6.35 -10.76 18.82
CA PRO A 65 6.80 -10.41 17.47
C PRO A 65 8.11 -11.14 17.13
N SER A 66 8.00 -12.12 16.24
CA SER A 66 9.14 -12.73 15.57
C SER A 66 9.18 -12.32 14.11
N LEU A 67 10.37 -12.02 13.57
CA LEU A 67 10.54 -11.66 12.17
C LEU A 67 10.17 -12.85 11.29
N ALA A 68 9.01 -12.78 10.66
CA ALA A 68 8.51 -13.84 9.77
C ALA A 68 9.06 -13.71 8.35
N ASN A 69 9.20 -12.46 7.86
CA ASN A 69 9.73 -12.19 6.52
C ASN A 69 10.30 -10.78 6.45
N GLN A 70 11.29 -10.61 5.59
CA GLN A 70 11.83 -9.33 5.16
C GLN A 70 11.73 -9.27 3.64
N ARG A 71 11.37 -8.11 3.13
CA ARG A 71 11.19 -7.90 1.71
C ARG A 71 11.84 -6.60 1.29
N THR A 72 12.70 -6.67 0.29
CA THR A 72 13.34 -5.51 -0.35
C THR A 72 12.82 -5.36 -1.77
N ASP A 73 12.30 -4.21 -2.13
CA ASP A 73 11.85 -3.85 -3.48
C ASP A 73 12.68 -2.69 -4.01
N LEU A 74 13.34 -2.88 -5.15
CA LEU A 74 14.03 -1.84 -5.90
C LEU A 74 13.29 -1.62 -7.21
N SER A 75 12.88 -0.39 -7.50
CA SER A 75 12.12 -0.10 -8.71
C SER A 75 12.46 1.24 -9.36
N LEU A 76 12.30 1.25 -10.68
CA LEU A 76 12.37 2.43 -11.53
C LEU A 76 10.98 2.70 -12.08
N GLY A 77 10.47 3.91 -11.84
CA GLY A 77 9.21 4.42 -12.40
C GLY A 77 9.49 5.44 -13.50
N ILE A 78 8.73 5.37 -14.59
CA ILE A 78 8.79 6.31 -15.70
C ILE A 78 7.39 6.88 -15.93
N LYS A 79 7.24 8.18 -15.74
CA LYS A 79 6.01 8.91 -16.06
C LYS A 79 5.92 9.12 -17.57
N VAL A 80 4.98 8.44 -18.23
CA VAL A 80 4.72 8.59 -19.67
C VAL A 80 3.93 9.86 -19.94
N ASN A 81 2.90 10.12 -19.12
CA ASN A 81 2.08 11.35 -19.13
C ASN A 81 1.41 11.53 -17.76
N ASN A 82 0.43 12.44 -17.66
CA ASN A 82 -0.25 12.72 -16.39
C ASN A 82 -1.17 11.59 -15.90
N PHE A 83 -1.48 10.62 -16.74
CA PHE A 83 -2.41 9.54 -16.45
C PHE A 83 -1.75 8.16 -16.45
N VAL A 84 -0.59 8.03 -17.11
CA VAL A 84 0.06 6.74 -17.34
C VAL A 84 1.51 6.80 -16.90
N GLY A 85 1.91 5.83 -16.09
CA GLY A 85 3.29 5.52 -15.76
C GLY A 85 3.61 4.06 -16.06
N VAL A 86 4.86 3.76 -16.28
CA VAL A 86 5.37 2.38 -16.37
C VAL A 86 6.46 2.19 -15.34
N SER A 87 6.66 0.95 -14.91
CA SER A 87 7.69 0.63 -13.93
C SER A 87 8.38 -0.69 -14.27
N ALA A 88 9.60 -0.83 -13.80
CA ALA A 88 10.30 -2.10 -13.73
C ALA A 88 10.98 -2.18 -12.38
N GLY A 89 11.07 -3.38 -11.82
CA GLY A 89 11.69 -3.54 -10.52
C GLY A 89 12.08 -4.98 -10.21
N TYR A 90 12.67 -5.12 -9.06
CA TYR A 90 13.14 -6.38 -8.53
C TYR A 90 12.84 -6.45 -7.04
N LEU A 91 12.11 -7.46 -6.67
CA LEU A 91 11.75 -7.74 -5.30
C LEU A 91 12.48 -8.99 -4.84
N ASN A 92 13.07 -8.92 -3.66
CA ASN A 92 13.71 -10.03 -2.97
C ASN A 92 13.09 -10.23 -1.60
N THR A 93 13.02 -11.47 -1.14
CA THR A 93 12.53 -11.82 0.20
C THR A 93 13.59 -12.56 1.00
N SER A 94 13.52 -12.50 2.33
CA SER A 94 14.42 -13.26 3.22
C SER A 94 14.27 -14.79 3.10
N SER A 95 13.14 -15.25 2.53
CA SER A 95 12.96 -16.66 2.17
C SER A 95 13.72 -17.08 0.91
N GLY A 96 14.41 -16.14 0.24
CA GLY A 96 15.19 -16.38 -0.97
C GLY A 96 14.38 -16.30 -2.25
N GLU A 97 13.14 -15.84 -2.22
CA GLU A 97 12.32 -15.67 -3.42
C GLU A 97 12.71 -14.40 -4.19
N HIS A 98 12.92 -14.54 -5.49
CA HIS A 98 13.30 -13.50 -6.41
C HIS A 98 12.15 -13.16 -7.36
N ARG A 99 11.79 -11.88 -7.48
CA ARG A 99 10.65 -11.43 -8.29
C ARG A 99 10.99 -10.21 -9.12
N PRO A 100 11.66 -10.35 -10.28
CA PRO A 100 11.67 -9.28 -11.26
C PRO A 100 10.25 -9.01 -11.76
N TYR A 101 9.93 -7.75 -12.02
CA TYR A 101 8.61 -7.35 -12.50
C TYR A 101 8.65 -6.16 -13.45
N VAL A 102 7.59 -6.04 -14.22
CA VAL A 102 7.22 -4.84 -14.96
C VAL A 102 5.81 -4.43 -14.59
N GLY A 103 5.49 -3.16 -14.69
CA GLY A 103 4.19 -2.66 -14.30
C GLY A 103 3.73 -1.44 -15.08
N VAL A 104 2.41 -1.22 -15.01
CA VAL A 104 1.73 -0.03 -15.55
C VAL A 104 0.89 0.57 -14.44
N GLY A 105 1.04 1.87 -14.23
CA GLY A 105 0.21 2.67 -13.33
C GLY A 105 -0.72 3.57 -14.11
N LEU A 106 -1.95 3.69 -13.65
CA LEU A 106 -2.99 4.54 -14.23
C LEU A 106 -3.55 5.46 -13.16
N SER A 107 -3.57 6.78 -13.42
CA SER A 107 -4.33 7.74 -12.62
C SER A 107 -5.70 7.94 -13.28
N LEU A 108 -6.72 7.28 -12.73
CA LEU A 108 -8.06 7.22 -13.32
C LEU A 108 -8.90 8.45 -13.00
N LEU A 109 -8.69 9.04 -11.82
CA LEU A 109 -9.40 10.23 -11.35
C LEU A 109 -8.44 11.13 -10.57
N ARG A 110 -8.49 12.43 -10.84
CA ARG A 110 -7.73 13.47 -10.12
C ARG A 110 -8.65 14.61 -9.73
N GLY A 111 -8.63 14.98 -8.47
CA GLY A 111 -9.48 16.05 -7.94
C GLY A 111 -9.47 16.01 -6.42
N ASN A 112 -10.63 16.27 -5.80
CA ASN A 112 -10.76 16.11 -4.35
C ASN A 112 -10.59 14.65 -3.89
N ILE A 113 -10.90 13.71 -4.80
CA ILE A 113 -10.64 12.28 -4.63
C ILE A 113 -9.70 11.89 -5.78
N SER A 114 -8.65 11.17 -5.46
CA SER A 114 -7.79 10.48 -6.43
C SER A 114 -8.18 9.02 -6.50
N LEU A 115 -8.16 8.47 -7.70
CA LEU A 115 -8.34 7.04 -7.96
C LEU A 115 -7.18 6.60 -8.86
N ASP A 116 -6.34 5.73 -8.34
CA ASP A 116 -5.16 5.23 -9.02
C ASP A 116 -5.21 3.71 -9.09
N SER A 117 -4.75 3.14 -10.17
CA SER A 117 -4.60 1.69 -10.33
C SER A 117 -3.17 1.37 -10.76
N SER A 118 -2.64 0.27 -10.29
CA SER A 118 -1.37 -0.27 -10.74
C SER A 118 -1.50 -1.76 -11.04
N THR A 119 -0.89 -2.21 -12.13
CA THR A 119 -0.82 -3.63 -12.47
C THR A 119 0.63 -3.98 -12.69
N LYS A 120 1.09 -5.04 -12.02
CA LYS A 120 2.44 -5.60 -12.14
C LYS A 120 2.35 -7.04 -12.64
N ILE A 121 3.28 -7.43 -13.49
CA ILE A 121 3.54 -8.82 -13.85
C ILE A 121 4.87 -9.18 -13.22
N GLU A 122 4.82 -10.11 -12.28
CA GLU A 122 5.96 -10.60 -11.51
C GLU A 122 6.37 -11.99 -12.00
N LEU A 123 7.66 -12.21 -12.17
CA LEU A 123 8.22 -13.53 -12.45
C LEU A 123 8.85 -14.06 -11.15
N ARG A 124 8.15 -14.97 -10.47
CA ARG A 124 8.56 -15.52 -9.18
C ARG A 124 9.57 -16.64 -9.40
N ASP A 125 10.75 -16.50 -8.80
CA ASP A 125 11.88 -17.45 -8.91
C ASP A 125 12.23 -17.82 -10.35
N PHE A 126 11.96 -16.92 -11.30
CA PHE A 126 12.16 -17.09 -12.75
C PHE A 126 11.36 -18.27 -13.36
N ASP A 127 10.33 -18.75 -12.68
CA ASP A 127 9.54 -19.92 -13.08
C ASP A 127 8.04 -19.62 -13.18
N THR A 128 7.46 -18.99 -12.16
CA THR A 128 6.01 -18.77 -12.08
C THR A 128 5.64 -17.30 -12.33
N VAL A 129 4.73 -17.08 -13.28
CA VAL A 129 4.19 -15.73 -13.57
C VAL A 129 3.02 -15.43 -12.64
N ARG A 130 3.03 -14.27 -12.00
CA ARG A 130 1.92 -13.74 -11.21
C ARG A 130 1.57 -12.32 -11.64
N GLY A 131 0.30 -12.08 -11.87
CA GLY A 131 -0.29 -10.75 -11.96
C GLY A 131 -0.64 -10.21 -10.57
N ARG A 132 -0.39 -8.94 -10.36
CA ARG A 132 -0.80 -8.19 -9.17
C ARG A 132 -1.42 -6.88 -9.63
N THR A 133 -2.66 -6.63 -9.24
CA THR A 133 -3.37 -5.40 -9.56
C THR A 133 -3.90 -4.77 -8.29
N ASP A 134 -3.61 -3.50 -8.09
CA ASP A 134 -4.17 -2.69 -7.02
C ASP A 134 -5.04 -1.56 -7.57
N LEU A 135 -6.03 -1.16 -6.77
CA LEU A 135 -6.88 -0.02 -6.97
C LEU A 135 -6.93 0.79 -5.67
N THR A 136 -6.45 2.01 -5.71
CA THR A 136 -6.37 2.89 -4.54
C THR A 136 -7.23 4.12 -4.72
N ALA A 137 -8.12 4.38 -3.77
CA ALA A 137 -8.82 5.64 -3.64
C ALA A 137 -8.26 6.44 -2.46
N SER A 138 -8.01 7.72 -2.66
CA SER A 138 -7.47 8.60 -1.63
C SER A 138 -8.00 10.04 -1.73
N THR A 139 -7.89 10.79 -0.65
CA THR A 139 -8.23 12.21 -0.61
C THR A 139 -7.29 12.95 0.35
N ASP A 140 -6.89 14.17 0.02
CA ASP A 140 -6.15 15.00 0.96
C ASP A 140 -7.11 15.84 1.81
N VAL A 141 -6.90 15.81 3.12
CA VAL A 141 -7.66 16.64 4.05
C VAL A 141 -6.70 17.28 5.04
N SER A 142 -6.30 18.50 4.74
CA SER A 142 -5.43 19.33 5.62
C SER A 142 -4.08 18.66 5.91
N GLY A 143 -3.46 18.04 4.89
CA GLY A 143 -2.15 17.41 4.99
C GLY A 143 -2.18 15.99 5.58
N VAL A 144 -3.37 15.44 5.77
CA VAL A 144 -3.59 14.02 6.06
C VAL A 144 -4.29 13.39 4.87
N THR A 145 -3.76 12.30 4.35
CA THR A 145 -4.32 11.58 3.20
C THR A 145 -4.85 10.22 3.64
N PRO A 146 -6.14 10.11 4.01
CA PRO A 146 -6.79 8.81 4.14
C PRO A 146 -6.88 8.12 2.77
N TRP A 147 -6.74 6.80 2.78
CA TRP A 147 -6.80 5.97 1.58
C TRP A 147 -7.39 4.59 1.88
N ILE A 148 -7.89 3.97 0.82
CA ILE A 148 -8.32 2.57 0.78
C ILE A 148 -7.74 1.94 -0.47
N THR A 149 -7.26 0.71 -0.35
CA THR A 149 -6.70 -0.06 -1.46
C THR A 149 -7.26 -1.47 -1.46
N GLU A 150 -7.62 -1.93 -2.65
CA GLU A 150 -7.91 -3.32 -2.96
C GLU A 150 -6.81 -3.86 -3.86
N GLU A 151 -6.23 -5.02 -3.51
CA GLU A 151 -5.15 -5.65 -4.25
C GLU A 151 -5.47 -7.11 -4.56
N LEU A 152 -5.39 -7.49 -5.84
CA LEU A 152 -5.65 -8.83 -6.33
C LEU A 152 -4.37 -9.48 -6.85
N PHE A 153 -4.21 -10.75 -6.53
CA PHE A 153 -3.13 -11.60 -7.05
C PHE A 153 -3.74 -12.71 -7.91
N VAL A 154 -3.20 -12.86 -9.12
CA VAL A 154 -3.67 -13.83 -10.10
C VAL A 154 -2.48 -14.55 -10.69
N ASP A 155 -2.58 -15.86 -10.85
CA ASP A 155 -1.63 -16.68 -11.60
C ASP A 155 -2.34 -17.62 -12.57
N SER A 156 -1.64 -18.63 -13.09
CA SER A 156 -2.21 -19.62 -14.02
C SER A 156 -3.35 -20.47 -13.43
N THR A 157 -3.51 -20.48 -12.10
CA THR A 157 -4.57 -21.22 -11.39
C THR A 157 -5.79 -20.37 -11.08
N GLY A 158 -5.71 -19.06 -11.29
CA GLY A 158 -6.77 -18.09 -11.01
C GLY A 158 -6.39 -17.07 -9.96
N ILE A 159 -7.37 -16.59 -9.16
CA ILE A 159 -7.12 -15.66 -8.07
C ILE A 159 -6.50 -16.41 -6.89
N THR A 160 -5.27 -16.03 -6.53
CA THR A 160 -4.48 -16.69 -5.49
C THR A 160 -4.35 -15.87 -4.21
N GLY A 161 -4.81 -14.63 -4.22
CA GLY A 161 -4.83 -13.78 -3.04
C GLY A 161 -5.59 -12.49 -3.28
N ASN A 162 -6.02 -11.92 -2.18
CA ASN A 162 -6.67 -10.62 -2.12
C ASN A 162 -6.22 -9.89 -0.86
N ARG A 163 -6.05 -8.57 -0.96
CA ARG A 163 -5.77 -7.69 0.17
C ARG A 163 -6.66 -6.47 0.11
N ALA A 164 -7.44 -6.28 1.16
CA ALA A 164 -8.18 -5.05 1.37
C ALA A 164 -7.52 -4.25 2.49
N SER A 165 -7.08 -3.04 2.21
CA SER A 165 -6.40 -2.21 3.19
C SER A 165 -7.00 -0.80 3.26
N LEU A 166 -6.92 -0.22 4.44
CA LEU A 166 -7.27 1.17 4.68
C LEU A 166 -6.21 1.81 5.57
N GLY A 167 -5.93 3.08 5.33
CA GLY A 167 -4.88 3.75 6.09
C GLY A 167 -4.93 5.25 5.97
N VAL A 168 -3.95 5.86 6.63
CA VAL A 168 -3.71 7.29 6.58
C VAL A 168 -2.23 7.56 6.35
N THR A 169 -1.94 8.51 5.49
CA THR A 169 -0.59 9.03 5.29
C THR A 169 -0.54 10.50 5.71
N ARG A 170 0.53 10.91 6.37
CA ARG A 170 0.77 12.30 6.73
C ARG A 170 2.18 12.72 6.31
N GLY A 171 2.28 13.79 5.52
CA GLY A 171 3.54 14.48 5.29
C GLY A 171 3.96 15.22 6.56
N ILE A 172 5.17 14.97 7.03
CA ILE A 172 5.79 15.69 8.15
C ILE A 172 6.43 16.97 7.62
N ASN A 173 7.10 16.83 6.48
CA ASN A 173 7.68 17.93 5.70
C ASN A 173 7.83 17.46 4.23
N ASN A 174 8.58 18.22 3.42
CA ASN A 174 8.77 17.88 2.00
C ASN A 174 9.61 16.61 1.77
N THR A 175 10.32 16.14 2.80
CA THR A 175 11.21 14.97 2.71
C THR A 175 10.61 13.75 3.39
N PHE A 176 9.89 13.93 4.50
CA PHE A 176 9.43 12.82 5.34
C PHE A 176 7.90 12.70 5.37
N SER A 177 7.42 11.48 5.27
CA SER A 177 6.02 11.11 5.51
C SER A 177 5.93 9.89 6.41
N VAL A 178 4.83 9.78 7.14
CA VAL A 178 4.50 8.58 7.92
C VAL A 178 3.15 8.05 7.46
N ASN A 179 2.98 6.74 7.49
CA ASN A 179 1.70 6.10 7.26
C ASN A 179 1.38 5.09 8.37
N ALA A 180 0.08 4.87 8.57
CA ALA A 180 -0.43 3.80 9.41
C ALA A 180 -1.61 3.16 8.68
N PHE A 181 -1.70 1.83 8.71
CA PHE A 181 -2.76 1.12 8.01
C PHE A 181 -3.18 -0.15 8.72
N TYR A 182 -4.36 -0.60 8.35
CA TYR A 182 -4.89 -1.91 8.64
C TYR A 182 -5.20 -2.63 7.33
N MET A 183 -4.95 -3.93 7.27
CA MET A 183 -5.14 -4.75 6.08
C MET A 183 -5.70 -6.12 6.46
N LEU A 184 -6.60 -6.60 5.63
CA LEU A 184 -7.02 -8.00 5.55
C LEU A 184 -6.20 -8.65 4.43
N ASP A 185 -5.43 -9.69 4.76
CA ASP A 185 -4.63 -10.46 3.80
C ASP A 185 -5.25 -11.85 3.65
N THR A 186 -5.74 -12.17 2.47
CA THR A 186 -6.55 -13.35 2.21
C THR A 186 -5.87 -14.23 1.16
N ALA A 187 -5.80 -15.53 1.41
CA ALA A 187 -5.46 -16.49 0.38
C ALA A 187 -6.70 -16.79 -0.48
N GLY A 188 -6.60 -16.56 -1.79
CA GLY A 188 -7.73 -16.70 -2.71
C GLY A 188 -8.79 -15.63 -2.54
N THR A 189 -10.06 -16.01 -2.50
CA THR A 189 -11.22 -15.11 -2.40
C THR A 189 -12.02 -15.25 -1.10
N ASP A 190 -11.53 -16.07 -0.16
CA ASP A 190 -12.24 -16.36 1.10
C ASP A 190 -11.84 -15.39 2.20
N PHE A 191 -12.53 -14.27 2.30
CA PHE A 191 -12.32 -13.26 3.35
C PHE A 191 -12.62 -13.74 4.77
N ALA A 192 -13.32 -14.86 4.94
CA ALA A 192 -13.62 -15.40 6.28
C ALA A 192 -12.36 -15.94 6.99
N ASN A 193 -11.34 -16.29 6.21
CA ASN A 193 -10.04 -16.80 6.71
C ASN A 193 -8.90 -15.79 6.46
N SER A 194 -9.19 -14.49 6.52
CA SER A 194 -8.19 -13.44 6.34
C SER A 194 -7.27 -13.32 7.54
N GLY A 195 -5.98 -13.16 7.28
CA GLY A 195 -5.04 -12.65 8.27
C GLY A 195 -5.25 -11.16 8.51
N HIS A 196 -5.05 -10.73 9.74
CA HIS A 196 -5.11 -9.33 10.13
C HIS A 196 -3.70 -8.74 10.16
N VAL A 197 -3.52 -7.57 9.57
CA VAL A 197 -2.23 -6.88 9.56
C VAL A 197 -2.41 -5.43 10.03
N VAL A 198 -1.57 -5.01 10.95
CA VAL A 198 -1.39 -3.60 11.31
C VAL A 198 -0.04 -3.15 10.78
N GLY A 199 0.00 -2.04 10.07
CA GLY A 199 1.23 -1.55 9.46
C GLY A 199 1.57 -0.12 9.81
N LEU A 200 2.88 0.14 9.88
CA LEU A 200 3.48 1.46 10.03
C LEU A 200 4.54 1.65 8.96
N GLY A 201 4.60 2.83 8.37
CA GLY A 201 5.61 3.14 7.36
C GLY A 201 6.21 4.52 7.53
N LEU A 202 7.47 4.63 7.11
CA LEU A 202 8.22 5.87 6.95
C LEU A 202 8.59 6.03 5.47
N GLY A 203 8.20 7.15 4.88
CA GLY A 203 8.58 7.54 3.54
C GLY A 203 9.62 8.66 3.56
N VAL A 204 10.61 8.55 2.69
CA VAL A 204 11.66 9.57 2.46
C VAL A 204 11.67 9.93 0.98
N SER A 205 11.51 11.23 0.68
CA SER A 205 11.58 11.78 -0.69
C SER A 205 12.84 12.63 -0.84
N LEU A 206 13.66 12.34 -1.87
CA LEU A 206 14.94 13.00 -2.17
C LEU A 206 14.84 13.84 -3.45
#